data_f9ad3c36a242fae5282e563743d99471
#
_entry.id   f9ad3c36a242fae5282e563743d99471
#
_cell.length_a   1.000
_cell.length_b   1.000
_cell.length_c   1.000
_cell.angle_alpha   90.00
_cell.angle_beta   90.00
_cell.angle_gamma   90.00
#
_symmetry.space_group_name_H-M   'P 1'
#
loop_
_entity.id
_entity.type
_entity.pdbx_description
1 polymer ?
#
loop_
_entity_poly.entity_id
_entity_poly.type
_entity_poly.pdbx_seq_one_letter_code
_entity_poly.pdbx_strand_id
1 'polypeptide(L)'
;MNRREALFATGALLAAAGTAQAADHSHHHHEGAHPWQAVLDTAGICIEKGEVCLTHCIMLLGEGDKAMAACATSVREMLASCRAL
;
A
#
# COMPACT_ATOMS: atom_id res chain seq x y z
N MET A 1 11.18 -24.70 -3.22
CA MET A 1 10.74 -23.87 -2.09
C MET A 1 9.24 -24.08 -1.87
N ASN A 2 8.82 -24.47 -0.69
CA ASN A 2 7.40 -24.62 -0.43
C ASN A 2 6.78 -23.28 0.04
N ARG A 3 5.46 -23.24 0.12
CA ARG A 3 4.75 -22.00 0.47
C ARG A 3 5.12 -21.47 1.85
N ARG A 4 5.42 -22.35 2.79
CA ARG A 4 5.78 -21.96 4.16
C ARG A 4 7.12 -21.24 4.19
N GLU A 5 8.09 -21.74 3.47
CA GLU A 5 9.42 -21.12 3.38
C GLU A 5 9.35 -19.74 2.72
N ALA A 6 8.56 -19.60 1.67
CA ALA A 6 8.35 -18.33 1.02
C ALA A 6 7.70 -17.31 1.97
N LEU A 7 6.73 -17.70 2.77
CA LEU A 7 6.07 -16.83 3.74
C LEU A 7 7.04 -16.38 4.84
N PHE A 8 7.87 -17.28 5.36
CA PHE A 8 8.86 -16.93 6.38
C PHE A 8 9.91 -15.95 5.84
N ALA A 9 10.41 -16.19 4.63
CA ALA A 9 11.38 -15.30 4.00
C ALA A 9 10.81 -13.91 3.78
N THR A 10 9.59 -13.83 3.26
CA THR A 10 8.89 -12.55 3.04
C THR A 10 8.63 -11.83 4.36
N GLY A 11 8.19 -12.56 5.38
CA GLY A 11 7.94 -11.99 6.70
C GLY A 11 9.19 -11.40 7.34
N ALA A 12 10.32 -12.08 7.22
CA ALA A 12 11.58 -11.59 7.76
C ALA A 12 12.05 -10.30 7.09
N LEU A 13 11.92 -10.20 5.77
CA LEU A 13 12.27 -9.00 5.02
C LEU A 13 11.37 -7.82 5.39
N LEU A 14 10.09 -8.05 5.51
CA LEU A 14 9.14 -7.01 5.90
C LEU A 14 9.39 -6.51 7.33
N ALA A 15 9.72 -7.42 8.24
CA ALA A 15 10.04 -7.05 9.61
C ALA A 15 11.30 -6.17 9.68
N ALA A 16 12.35 -6.52 8.94
CA ALA A 16 13.57 -5.73 8.88
C ALA A 16 13.33 -4.33 8.29
N ALA A 17 12.60 -4.25 7.20
CA ALA A 17 12.24 -2.97 6.57
C ALA A 17 11.36 -2.13 7.50
N GLY A 18 10.39 -2.75 8.16
CA GLY A 18 9.51 -2.08 9.10
C GLY A 18 10.27 -1.49 10.28
N THR A 19 11.26 -2.18 10.81
CA THR A 19 12.08 -1.70 11.91
C THR A 19 12.88 -0.46 11.51
N ALA A 20 13.49 -0.46 10.34
CA ALA A 20 14.25 0.68 9.85
C ALA A 20 13.34 1.90 9.63
N GLN A 21 12.19 1.69 9.03
CA GLN A 21 11.22 2.76 8.81
C GLN A 21 10.65 3.32 10.11
N ALA A 22 10.39 2.46 11.09
CA ALA A 22 9.91 2.89 12.40
C ALA A 22 10.92 3.79 13.10
N ALA A 23 12.21 3.53 12.96
CA ALA A 23 13.26 4.38 13.53
C ALA A 23 13.24 5.78 12.90
N ASP A 24 13.09 5.86 11.59
CA ASP A 24 13.01 7.15 10.88
C ASP A 24 11.72 7.89 11.23
N HIS A 25 10.60 7.19 11.30
CA HIS A 25 9.31 7.78 11.61
C HIS A 25 9.18 8.27 13.04
N SER A 26 9.98 7.74 13.97
CA SER A 26 9.94 8.19 15.36
C SER A 26 10.26 9.67 15.50
N HIS A 27 10.99 10.26 14.56
CA HIS A 27 11.31 11.70 14.57
C HIS A 27 10.15 12.59 14.16
N HIS A 28 9.11 12.02 13.58
CA HIS A 28 7.97 12.76 13.06
C HIS A 28 6.69 12.53 13.87
N HIS A 29 6.78 11.84 14.99
CA HIS A 29 5.62 11.59 15.83
C HIS A 29 5.11 12.86 16.47
N HIS A 30 3.82 13.08 16.38
CA HIS A 30 3.14 14.10 17.15
C HIS A 30 2.89 13.57 18.56
N GLU A 31 3.19 14.38 19.57
CA GLU A 31 2.90 14.02 20.95
C GLU A 31 1.42 13.73 21.12
N GLY A 32 1.09 12.62 21.78
CA GLY A 32 -0.28 12.20 22.02
C GLY A 32 -0.96 11.52 20.85
N ALA A 33 -0.27 11.34 19.72
CA ALA A 33 -0.83 10.64 18.59
C ALA A 33 -0.97 9.15 18.88
N HIS A 34 -2.06 8.54 18.40
CA HIS A 34 -2.27 7.11 18.46
C HIS A 34 -1.13 6.39 17.73
N PRO A 35 -0.60 5.22 18.23
CA PRO A 35 0.51 4.52 17.57
C PRO A 35 0.26 4.17 16.11
N TRP A 36 -1.00 3.98 15.75
CA TRP A 36 -1.41 3.65 14.39
C TRP A 36 -1.73 4.86 13.53
N GLN A 37 -1.62 6.06 14.08
CA GLN A 37 -2.01 7.28 13.36
C GLN A 37 -1.20 7.48 12.08
N ALA A 38 0.11 7.26 12.13
CA ALA A 38 0.98 7.37 10.95
C ALA A 38 0.58 6.37 9.86
N VAL A 39 0.23 5.16 10.25
CA VAL A 39 -0.25 4.12 9.32
C VAL A 39 -1.57 4.54 8.69
N LEU A 40 -2.50 5.02 9.48
CA LEU A 40 -3.82 5.47 9.00
C LEU A 40 -3.69 6.66 8.06
N ASP A 41 -2.84 7.63 8.39
CA ASP A 41 -2.60 8.80 7.55
C ASP A 41 -1.99 8.39 6.21
N THR A 42 -1.00 7.51 6.24
CA THR A 42 -0.37 6.99 5.03
C THR A 42 -1.36 6.20 4.18
N ALA A 43 -2.17 5.36 4.80
CA ALA A 43 -3.21 4.60 4.10
C ALA A 43 -4.23 5.54 3.45
N GLY A 44 -4.60 6.62 4.13
CA GLY A 44 -5.51 7.63 3.59
C GLY A 44 -4.94 8.30 2.34
N ILE A 45 -3.67 8.65 2.34
CA ILE A 45 -2.98 9.23 1.18
C ILE A 45 -2.93 8.22 0.04
N CYS A 46 -2.64 6.96 0.33
CA CYS A 46 -2.62 5.90 -0.68
C CYS A 46 -3.98 5.68 -1.30
N ILE A 47 -5.05 5.73 -0.51
CA ILE A 47 -6.42 5.62 -1.01
C ILE A 47 -6.73 6.77 -1.97
N GLU A 48 -6.44 7.99 -1.59
CA GLU A 48 -6.68 9.17 -2.41
C GLU A 48 -5.96 9.07 -3.75
N LYS A 49 -4.67 8.79 -3.72
CA LYS A 49 -3.85 8.66 -4.93
C LYS A 49 -4.27 7.45 -5.77
N GLY A 50 -4.62 6.36 -5.11
CA GLY A 50 -5.10 5.15 -5.77
C GLY A 50 -6.40 5.37 -6.52
N GLU A 51 -7.34 6.13 -5.96
CA GLU A 51 -8.60 6.48 -6.62
C GLU A 51 -8.34 7.29 -7.89
N VAL A 52 -7.45 8.26 -7.84
CA VAL A 52 -7.07 9.05 -9.02
C VAL A 52 -6.43 8.15 -10.07
N CYS A 53 -5.53 7.28 -9.68
CA CYS A 53 -4.86 6.34 -10.57
C CYS A 53 -5.87 5.38 -11.22
N LEU A 54 -6.78 4.83 -10.44
CA LEU A 54 -7.80 3.91 -10.92
C LEU A 54 -8.71 4.59 -11.95
N THR A 55 -9.14 5.80 -11.68
CA THR A 55 -9.96 6.59 -12.61
C THR A 55 -9.25 6.75 -13.95
N HIS A 56 -7.96 7.11 -13.91
CA HIS A 56 -7.15 7.27 -15.11
C HIS A 56 -7.01 5.94 -15.88
N CYS A 57 -6.74 4.84 -15.17
CA CYS A 57 -6.64 3.52 -15.80
C CYS A 57 -7.95 3.12 -16.49
N ILE A 58 -9.08 3.39 -15.85
CA ILE A 58 -10.40 3.08 -16.43
C ILE A 58 -10.66 3.92 -17.68
N MET A 59 -10.28 5.19 -17.68
CA MET A 59 -10.39 6.05 -18.86
C MET A 59 -9.59 5.47 -20.03
N LEU A 60 -8.34 5.10 -19.80
CA LEU A 60 -7.47 4.54 -20.82
C LEU A 60 -7.99 3.20 -21.35
N LEU A 61 -8.54 2.37 -20.47
CA LEU A 61 -9.22 1.12 -20.86
C LEU A 61 -10.39 1.41 -21.79
N GLY A 62 -11.19 2.43 -21.49
CA GLY A 62 -12.30 2.85 -22.34
C GLY A 62 -11.84 3.33 -23.71
N GLU A 63 -10.63 3.84 -23.81
CA GLU A 63 -10.01 4.26 -25.07
C GLU A 63 -9.33 3.11 -25.83
N GLY A 64 -9.34 1.90 -25.26
CA GLY A 64 -8.78 0.71 -25.89
C GLY A 64 -7.39 0.31 -25.45
N ASP A 65 -6.81 1.00 -24.45
CA ASP A 65 -5.50 0.66 -23.93
C ASP A 65 -5.62 -0.53 -22.95
N LYS A 66 -5.58 -1.73 -23.50
CA LYS A 66 -5.75 -2.98 -22.76
C LYS A 66 -4.64 -3.24 -21.73
N ALA A 67 -3.48 -2.62 -21.91
CA ALA A 67 -2.37 -2.77 -20.95
C ALA A 67 -2.74 -2.22 -19.57
N MET A 68 -3.69 -1.31 -19.49
CA MET A 68 -4.14 -0.73 -18.23
C MET A 68 -5.00 -1.67 -17.38
N ALA A 69 -5.43 -2.82 -17.91
CA ALA A 69 -6.24 -3.78 -17.16
C ALA A 69 -5.49 -4.33 -15.94
N ALA A 70 -4.23 -4.72 -16.11
CA ALA A 70 -3.40 -5.23 -15.01
C ALA A 70 -3.14 -4.15 -13.97
N CYS A 71 -2.86 -2.92 -14.41
CA CYS A 71 -2.65 -1.78 -13.52
C CYS A 71 -3.91 -1.50 -12.70
N ALA A 72 -5.08 -1.43 -13.33
CA ALA A 72 -6.35 -1.20 -12.66
C ALA A 72 -6.65 -2.28 -11.61
N THR A 73 -6.38 -3.54 -11.93
CA THR A 73 -6.57 -4.65 -10.99
C THR A 73 -5.65 -4.50 -9.78
N SER A 74 -4.38 -4.19 -9.99
CA SER A 74 -3.41 -4.00 -8.91
C SER A 74 -3.80 -2.84 -7.99
N VAL A 75 -4.24 -1.73 -8.58
CA VAL A 75 -4.68 -0.57 -7.81
C VAL A 75 -5.93 -0.89 -6.98
N ARG A 76 -6.88 -1.63 -7.54
CA ARG A 76 -8.06 -2.06 -6.79
C ARG A 76 -7.70 -2.94 -5.59
N GLU A 77 -6.76 -3.84 -5.76
CA GLU A 77 -6.28 -4.69 -4.67
C GLU A 77 -5.59 -3.87 -3.58
N MET A 78 -4.76 -2.92 -3.99
CA MET A 78 -4.11 -1.98 -3.07
C MET A 78 -5.14 -1.18 -2.27
N LEU A 79 -6.15 -0.64 -2.96
CA LEU A 79 -7.22 0.14 -2.31
C LEU A 79 -7.98 -0.71 -1.29
N ALA A 80 -8.30 -1.94 -1.64
CA ALA A 80 -8.98 -2.86 -0.73
C ALA A 80 -8.14 -3.12 0.53
N SER A 81 -6.84 -3.32 0.36
CA SER A 81 -5.90 -3.51 1.48
C SER A 81 -5.81 -2.28 2.38
N CYS A 82 -5.69 -1.10 1.80
CA CYS A 82 -5.62 0.15 2.56
C CYS A 82 -6.91 0.42 3.33
N ARG A 83 -8.07 0.12 2.74
CA ARG A 83 -9.37 0.31 3.39
C ARG A 83 -9.63 -0.68 4.50
N ALA A 84 -8.94 -1.82 4.51
CA ALA A 84 -9.06 -2.82 5.57
C ALA A 84 -8.31 -2.42 6.87
N LEU A 85 -7.50 -1.39 6.81
CA LEU A 85 -6.81 -0.87 7.99
C LEU A 85 -7.76 -0.03 8.84
#